data_d0c44897798ff3060b9a440a23ffa200
#
_entry.id   d0c44897798ff3060b9a440a23ffa200
#
_cell.length_a   1.000
_cell.length_b   1.000
_cell.length_c   1.000
_cell.angle_alpha   90.00
_cell.angle_beta   90.00
_cell.angle_gamma   90.00
#
_symmetry.space_group_name_H-M   'P 1'
#
loop_
_entity.id
_entity.type
_entity.pdbx_description
1 polymer ?
#
loop_
_entity_poly.entity_id
_entity_poly.type
_entity_poly.pdbx_seq_one_letter_code
_entity_poly.pdbx_strand_id
1 'polypeptide(L)'
;MAHAYTPGLRATEKTIIRRKRLLPIPGEVLVDMGQEVNPTAVIARTHLPGSIQAVNVVNRLGISPQEIRDYMRKKEGDPVEKEESIAENRPLLKWFKTQVRSPIQGIVASISEVTGQVLLREPPKPLDVSAHLNGRVVEVIPDQGAVVETYCSFLQGIFGIGGEAGGILTMAVEGSEEVVTPGRLTREHRDKIVVGGAYATGDTLARAQEVGLKGLVVGGVEDQALRYLLGYDLGVAITGTEKVGFTLILTEGFGRIAM
;
A
#
# COMPACT_ATOMS: atom_id res chain seq x y z
N MET A 1 21.40 21.32 -12.19
CA MET A 1 20.24 21.26 -11.27
C MET A 1 19.00 21.46 -12.12
N ALA A 2 18.22 20.40 -12.32
CA ALA A 2 16.95 20.51 -13.01
C ALA A 2 15.95 21.13 -12.05
N HIS A 3 15.56 22.37 -12.27
CA HIS A 3 14.40 22.94 -11.61
C HIS A 3 13.16 22.26 -12.19
N ALA A 4 12.58 21.31 -11.45
CA ALA A 4 11.26 20.83 -11.74
C ALA A 4 10.29 22.00 -11.44
N TYR A 5 9.93 22.75 -12.46
CA TYR A 5 8.83 23.70 -12.39
C TYR A 5 7.55 22.90 -12.27
N THR A 6 6.98 22.85 -11.09
CA THR A 6 5.62 22.38 -10.91
C THR A 6 4.69 23.48 -11.41
N PRO A 7 3.96 23.28 -12.52
CA PRO A 7 2.98 24.26 -12.96
C PRO A 7 2.02 24.51 -11.80
N GLY A 8 1.67 25.77 -11.56
CA GLY A 8 0.93 26.25 -10.39
C GLY A 8 -0.22 25.33 -9.99
N LEU A 9 -0.38 25.15 -8.71
CA LEU A 9 -1.43 24.33 -8.10
C LEU A 9 -2.78 24.74 -8.67
N ARG A 10 -3.61 23.75 -9.01
CA ARG A 10 -4.93 24.03 -9.57
C ARG A 10 -5.97 23.88 -8.48
N ALA A 11 -6.71 24.96 -8.20
CA ALA A 11 -7.95 24.96 -7.49
C ALA A 11 -9.07 25.33 -8.46
N THR A 12 -10.04 24.44 -8.67
CA THR A 12 -11.12 24.65 -9.64
C THR A 12 -12.42 24.20 -8.99
N GLU A 13 -13.41 25.11 -8.95
CA GLU A 13 -14.72 24.81 -8.34
C GLU A 13 -15.47 23.70 -9.08
N LYS A 14 -15.41 23.75 -10.42
CA LYS A 14 -16.16 22.84 -11.29
C LYS A 14 -15.32 22.45 -12.48
N THR A 15 -15.01 21.17 -12.58
CA THR A 15 -14.22 20.64 -13.69
C THR A 15 -14.55 19.17 -13.93
N ILE A 16 -14.27 18.73 -15.15
CA ILE A 16 -14.34 17.30 -15.49
C ILE A 16 -12.95 16.71 -15.29
N ILE A 17 -12.88 15.66 -14.50
CA ILE A 17 -11.66 14.90 -14.27
C ILE A 17 -11.84 13.49 -14.79
N ARG A 18 -10.81 12.99 -15.47
CA ARG A 18 -10.68 11.60 -15.89
C ARG A 18 -9.56 10.93 -15.14
N ARG A 19 -9.85 9.81 -14.50
CA ARG A 19 -8.86 9.01 -13.77
C ARG A 19 -8.79 7.62 -14.34
N LYS A 20 -7.56 7.20 -14.69
CA LYS A 20 -7.27 5.81 -15.05
C LYS A 20 -7.20 4.97 -13.79
N ARG A 21 -8.02 3.94 -13.73
CA ARG A 21 -8.05 2.95 -12.64
C ARG A 21 -7.55 1.63 -13.23
N LEU A 22 -6.24 1.37 -13.06
CA LEU A 22 -5.55 0.27 -13.74
C LEU A 22 -4.92 -0.69 -12.75
N LEU A 23 -4.98 -1.96 -13.10
CA LEU A 23 -4.24 -3.03 -12.43
C LEU A 23 -2.74 -2.92 -12.75
N PRO A 24 -1.84 -3.29 -11.81
CA PRO A 24 -0.39 -3.32 -12.04
C PRO A 24 0.06 -4.48 -12.93
N ILE A 25 -0.76 -5.53 -13.04
CA ILE A 25 -0.58 -6.68 -13.94
C ILE A 25 -1.94 -7.02 -14.57
N PRO A 26 -1.98 -7.66 -15.74
CA PRO A 26 -3.23 -8.04 -16.38
C PRO A 26 -4.18 -8.81 -15.46
N GLY A 27 -5.49 -8.55 -15.62
CA GLY A 27 -6.55 -9.17 -14.83
C GLY A 27 -7.92 -8.99 -15.48
N GLU A 28 -8.97 -9.10 -14.69
CA GLU A 28 -10.35 -9.00 -15.13
C GLU A 28 -10.90 -7.59 -14.92
N VAL A 29 -11.52 -7.00 -15.94
CA VAL A 29 -12.25 -5.74 -15.83
C VAL A 29 -13.71 -6.04 -15.53
N LEU A 30 -14.25 -5.42 -14.48
CA LEU A 30 -15.56 -5.72 -13.90
C LEU A 30 -16.62 -4.66 -14.21
N VAL A 31 -16.33 -3.73 -15.09
CA VAL A 31 -17.22 -2.62 -15.44
C VAL A 31 -17.34 -2.46 -16.95
N ASP A 32 -18.50 -1.95 -17.39
CA ASP A 32 -18.79 -1.68 -18.79
C ASP A 32 -18.66 -0.18 -19.12
N MET A 33 -18.44 0.11 -20.41
CA MET A 33 -18.45 1.48 -20.92
C MET A 33 -19.82 2.13 -20.70
N GLY A 34 -19.81 3.33 -20.12
CA GLY A 34 -21.02 4.08 -19.81
C GLY A 34 -21.62 3.76 -18.45
N GLN A 35 -21.11 2.76 -17.73
CA GLN A 35 -21.59 2.41 -16.39
C GLN A 35 -21.30 3.52 -15.38
N GLU A 36 -22.29 3.82 -14.52
CA GLU A 36 -22.10 4.68 -13.36
C GLU A 36 -21.46 3.88 -12.21
N VAL A 37 -20.48 4.49 -11.55
CA VAL A 37 -19.74 3.88 -10.45
C VAL A 37 -19.69 4.81 -9.23
N ASN A 38 -19.65 4.20 -8.06
CA ASN A 38 -19.40 4.88 -6.80
C ASN A 38 -17.94 4.64 -6.32
N PRO A 39 -17.45 5.33 -5.28
CA PRO A 39 -16.05 5.22 -4.85
C PRO A 39 -15.62 3.82 -4.45
N THR A 40 -16.53 2.97 -4.00
CA THR A 40 -16.24 1.59 -3.56
C THR A 40 -16.43 0.55 -4.65
N ALA A 41 -16.95 0.95 -5.82
CA ALA A 41 -17.12 0.04 -6.94
C ALA A 41 -15.77 -0.50 -7.41
N VAL A 42 -15.65 -1.83 -7.50
CA VAL A 42 -14.44 -2.48 -8.04
C VAL A 42 -14.46 -2.35 -9.56
N ILE A 43 -13.44 -1.71 -10.12
CA ILE A 43 -13.27 -1.50 -11.55
C ILE A 43 -12.62 -2.70 -12.21
N ALA A 44 -11.60 -3.24 -11.56
CA ALA A 44 -10.86 -4.39 -12.08
C ALA A 44 -10.23 -5.20 -10.94
N ARG A 45 -9.98 -6.47 -11.21
CA ARG A 45 -9.44 -7.45 -10.27
C ARG A 45 -8.32 -8.26 -10.89
N THR A 46 -7.28 -8.55 -10.11
CA THR A 46 -6.24 -9.50 -10.47
C THR A 46 -5.78 -10.29 -9.25
N HIS A 47 -4.90 -11.28 -9.47
CA HIS A 47 -4.27 -12.04 -8.41
C HIS A 47 -2.75 -11.82 -8.48
N LEU A 48 -2.20 -11.10 -7.52
CA LEU A 48 -0.76 -10.91 -7.41
C LEU A 48 -0.10 -12.25 -7.07
N PRO A 49 1.01 -12.62 -7.72
CA PRO A 49 1.77 -13.80 -7.35
C PRO A 49 2.13 -13.76 -5.87
N GLY A 50 1.99 -14.89 -5.19
CA GLY A 50 2.39 -15.01 -3.79
C GLY A 50 3.90 -14.78 -3.60
N SER A 51 4.27 -14.28 -2.45
CA SER A 51 5.67 -14.06 -2.07
C SER A 51 6.44 -15.37 -2.08
N ILE A 52 7.71 -15.32 -2.46
CA ILE A 52 8.61 -16.48 -2.42
C ILE A 52 9.47 -16.39 -1.17
N GLN A 53 9.51 -17.48 -0.40
CA GLN A 53 10.37 -17.62 0.75
C GLN A 53 11.36 -18.77 0.57
N ALA A 54 12.65 -18.50 0.71
CA ALA A 54 13.70 -19.51 0.64
C ALA A 54 13.92 -20.15 2.02
N VAL A 55 13.97 -21.48 2.06
CA VAL A 55 14.31 -22.27 3.24
C VAL A 55 15.58 -23.04 2.97
N ASN A 56 16.63 -22.77 3.72
CA ASN A 56 17.90 -23.48 3.60
C ASN A 56 17.80 -24.82 4.33
N VAL A 57 17.50 -25.88 3.59
CA VAL A 57 17.28 -27.24 4.12
C VAL A 57 18.60 -27.88 4.46
N VAL A 58 19.62 -27.76 3.60
CA VAL A 58 20.90 -28.45 3.78
C VAL A 58 21.62 -27.99 5.04
N ASN A 59 21.64 -26.68 5.32
CA ASN A 59 22.23 -26.15 6.54
C ASN A 59 21.53 -26.64 7.81
N ARG A 60 20.19 -26.79 7.75
CA ARG A 60 19.41 -27.25 8.91
C ARG A 60 19.53 -28.74 9.16
N LEU A 61 19.75 -29.55 8.13
CA LEU A 61 19.89 -31.00 8.23
C LEU A 61 21.34 -31.47 8.26
N GLY A 62 22.32 -30.61 7.92
CA GLY A 62 23.73 -30.96 7.83
C GLY A 62 24.05 -31.95 6.70
N ILE A 63 23.41 -31.79 5.54
CA ILE A 63 23.55 -32.66 4.37
C ILE A 63 24.17 -31.91 3.17
N SER A 64 24.59 -32.62 2.13
CA SER A 64 25.05 -32.01 0.89
C SER A 64 23.87 -31.55 0.02
N PRO A 65 24.02 -30.47 -0.78
CA PRO A 65 22.97 -29.98 -1.67
C PRO A 65 22.42 -31.02 -2.64
N GLN A 66 23.29 -31.89 -3.16
CA GLN A 66 22.92 -32.96 -4.11
C GLN A 66 21.98 -34.01 -3.52
N GLU A 67 22.04 -34.18 -2.20
CA GLU A 67 21.23 -35.18 -1.48
C GLU A 67 19.88 -34.63 -1.03
N ILE A 68 19.60 -33.35 -1.23
CA ILE A 68 18.40 -32.67 -0.68
C ILE A 68 17.09 -33.42 -0.97
N ARG A 69 16.95 -33.98 -2.19
CA ARG A 69 15.73 -34.65 -2.60
C ARG A 69 15.44 -35.91 -1.79
N ASP A 70 16.48 -36.61 -1.31
CA ASP A 70 16.32 -37.83 -0.53
C ASP A 70 15.75 -37.58 0.89
N TYR A 71 15.95 -36.33 1.37
CA TYR A 71 15.49 -35.90 2.68
C TYR A 71 14.17 -35.11 2.64
N MET A 72 13.71 -34.75 1.44
CA MET A 72 12.44 -34.06 1.27
C MET A 72 11.23 -34.98 1.51
N ARG A 73 10.22 -34.45 2.19
CA ARG A 73 8.90 -35.08 2.35
C ARG A 73 7.89 -34.59 1.31
N LYS A 74 8.19 -33.48 0.68
CA LYS A 74 7.35 -32.81 -0.32
C LYS A 74 8.13 -32.69 -1.62
N LYS A 75 7.39 -32.69 -2.72
CA LYS A 75 7.92 -32.51 -4.09
C LYS A 75 7.57 -31.10 -4.58
N GLU A 76 8.19 -30.68 -5.67
CA GLU A 76 7.81 -29.45 -6.39
C GLU A 76 6.34 -29.56 -6.82
N GLY A 77 5.57 -28.50 -6.55
CA GLY A 77 4.12 -28.45 -6.78
C GLY A 77 3.26 -28.88 -5.59
N ASP A 78 3.82 -29.59 -4.60
CA ASP A 78 3.04 -30.03 -3.42
C ASP A 78 2.63 -28.87 -2.55
N PRO A 79 1.39 -28.89 -2.00
CA PRO A 79 0.96 -27.93 -0.98
C PRO A 79 1.67 -28.17 0.34
N VAL A 80 1.91 -27.07 1.04
CA VAL A 80 2.50 -27.07 2.39
C VAL A 80 1.71 -26.14 3.31
N GLU A 81 1.49 -26.58 4.53
CA GLU A 81 0.92 -25.74 5.58
C GLU A 81 2.04 -25.08 6.40
N LYS A 82 1.71 -23.98 7.07
CA LYS A 82 2.64 -23.35 8.01
C LYS A 82 2.98 -24.34 9.13
N GLU A 83 4.27 -24.43 9.49
CA GLU A 83 4.84 -25.38 10.47
C GLU A 83 4.78 -26.85 10.04
N GLU A 84 4.32 -27.18 8.86
CA GLU A 84 4.38 -28.55 8.32
C GLU A 84 5.84 -28.95 8.03
N SER A 85 6.22 -30.22 8.34
CA SER A 85 7.55 -30.74 8.04
C SER A 85 7.73 -30.99 6.55
N ILE A 86 8.61 -30.22 5.92
CA ILE A 86 8.93 -30.31 4.47
C ILE A 86 10.14 -31.20 4.18
N ALA A 87 11.04 -31.35 5.14
CA ALA A 87 12.20 -32.24 5.04
C ALA A 87 12.58 -32.78 6.42
N GLU A 88 13.20 -33.95 6.46
CA GLU A 88 13.68 -34.56 7.70
C GLU A 88 14.87 -35.45 7.46
N ASN A 89 15.77 -35.53 8.46
CA ASN A 89 16.83 -36.53 8.46
C ASN A 89 16.28 -37.91 8.90
N ARG A 90 17.00 -38.98 8.53
CA ARG A 90 16.66 -40.37 8.88
C ARG A 90 17.75 -40.99 9.79
N PRO A 91 17.89 -40.52 11.05
CA PRO A 91 18.89 -41.08 11.95
C PRO A 91 18.51 -42.49 12.41
N LEU A 92 19.53 -43.33 12.67
CA LEU A 92 19.34 -44.67 13.23
C LEU A 92 18.64 -44.63 14.60
N LEU A 93 18.85 -43.56 15.37
CA LEU A 93 18.19 -43.34 16.66
C LEU A 93 17.17 -42.24 16.54
N LYS A 94 15.90 -42.52 16.83
CA LYS A 94 14.76 -41.57 16.70
C LYS A 94 14.92 -40.26 17.48
N TRP A 95 15.80 -40.21 18.47
CA TRP A 95 16.06 -39.04 19.33
C TRP A 95 16.83 -37.93 18.62
N PHE A 96 17.53 -38.25 17.52
CA PHE A 96 18.27 -37.27 16.72
C PHE A 96 17.54 -36.84 15.45
N LYS A 97 16.20 -36.99 15.42
CA LYS A 97 15.37 -36.61 14.30
C LYS A 97 15.27 -35.07 14.20
N THR A 98 15.91 -34.50 13.19
CA THR A 98 15.81 -33.10 12.84
C THR A 98 14.77 -32.93 11.72
N GLN A 99 13.86 -31.97 11.88
CA GLN A 99 12.85 -31.63 10.88
C GLN A 99 13.01 -30.17 10.44
N VAL A 100 12.86 -29.93 9.17
CA VAL A 100 12.74 -28.59 8.60
C VAL A 100 11.26 -28.33 8.32
N ARG A 101 10.75 -27.28 8.94
CA ARG A 101 9.33 -26.91 8.84
C ARG A 101 9.15 -25.73 7.88
N SER A 102 8.01 -25.70 7.23
CA SER A 102 7.61 -24.59 6.40
C SER A 102 7.29 -23.36 7.25
N PRO A 103 7.91 -22.19 6.99
CA PRO A 103 7.56 -20.95 7.67
C PRO A 103 6.26 -20.32 7.18
N ILE A 104 5.73 -20.79 6.04
CA ILE A 104 4.54 -20.27 5.37
C ILE A 104 3.60 -21.38 4.93
N GLN A 105 2.34 -21.03 4.70
CA GLN A 105 1.41 -21.83 3.92
C GLN A 105 1.62 -21.51 2.44
N GLY A 106 1.57 -22.54 1.56
CA GLY A 106 1.73 -22.34 0.12
C GLY A 106 2.02 -23.62 -0.65
N ILE A 107 2.92 -23.51 -1.61
CA ILE A 107 3.39 -24.64 -2.42
C ILE A 107 4.91 -24.66 -2.47
N VAL A 108 5.48 -25.85 -2.68
CA VAL A 108 6.90 -25.99 -3.01
C VAL A 108 7.11 -25.52 -4.45
N ALA A 109 7.73 -24.37 -4.64
CA ALA A 109 7.93 -23.80 -5.97
C ALA A 109 9.13 -24.43 -6.68
N SER A 110 10.23 -24.69 -5.96
CA SER A 110 11.40 -25.39 -6.48
C SER A 110 12.30 -25.94 -5.38
N ILE A 111 13.09 -26.96 -5.70
CA ILE A 111 14.08 -27.59 -4.83
C ILE A 111 15.43 -27.53 -5.59
N SER A 112 16.40 -26.79 -5.03
CA SER A 112 17.70 -26.60 -5.68
C SER A 112 18.75 -27.56 -5.11
N GLU A 113 19.22 -28.48 -5.95
CA GLU A 113 20.35 -29.39 -5.66
C GLU A 113 21.74 -28.69 -5.72
N VAL A 114 21.76 -27.43 -6.17
CA VAL A 114 22.98 -26.62 -6.24
C VAL A 114 23.17 -25.81 -4.96
N THR A 115 22.11 -25.15 -4.51
CA THR A 115 22.15 -24.28 -3.32
C THR A 115 21.65 -24.95 -2.05
N GLY A 116 21.00 -26.10 -2.16
CA GLY A 116 20.38 -26.79 -1.03
C GLY A 116 19.20 -26.04 -0.41
N GLN A 117 18.56 -25.17 -1.20
CA GLN A 117 17.42 -24.38 -0.77
C GLN A 117 16.12 -24.88 -1.39
N VAL A 118 15.05 -24.77 -0.64
CA VAL A 118 13.68 -24.97 -1.09
C VAL A 118 13.00 -23.62 -1.19
N LEU A 119 12.46 -23.27 -2.34
CA LEU A 119 11.63 -22.08 -2.52
C LEU A 119 10.17 -22.45 -2.29
N LEU A 120 9.55 -21.80 -1.35
CA LEU A 120 8.13 -21.90 -1.04
C LEU A 120 7.43 -20.66 -1.56
N ARG A 121 6.27 -20.82 -2.20
CA ARG A 121 5.45 -19.72 -2.71
C ARG A 121 4.13 -19.67 -1.96
N GLU A 122 3.80 -18.50 -1.40
CA GLU A 122 2.48 -18.23 -0.84
C GLU A 122 1.38 -18.32 -1.92
N PRO A 123 0.10 -18.55 -1.52
CA PRO A 123 -1.01 -18.46 -2.46
C PRO A 123 -1.10 -17.06 -3.09
N PRO A 124 -1.63 -16.96 -4.32
CA PRO A 124 -1.89 -15.66 -4.95
C PRO A 124 -2.80 -14.81 -4.07
N LYS A 125 -2.53 -13.51 -4.00
CA LYS A 125 -3.32 -12.54 -3.21
C LYS A 125 -4.22 -11.75 -4.17
N PRO A 126 -5.55 -11.68 -3.93
CA PRO A 126 -6.43 -10.87 -4.74
C PRO A 126 -6.08 -9.40 -4.58
N LEU A 127 -6.11 -8.67 -5.68
CA LEU A 127 -5.95 -7.23 -5.73
C LEU A 127 -7.11 -6.62 -6.50
N ASP A 128 -7.90 -5.78 -5.83
CA ASP A 128 -8.98 -5.03 -6.39
C ASP A 128 -8.58 -3.57 -6.60
N VAL A 129 -8.91 -3.02 -7.75
CA VAL A 129 -8.79 -1.58 -8.03
C VAL A 129 -10.17 -0.97 -8.01
N SER A 130 -10.45 -0.13 -7.01
CA SER A 130 -11.73 0.58 -6.87
C SER A 130 -11.74 1.89 -7.65
N ALA A 131 -12.93 2.43 -7.93
CA ALA A 131 -13.12 3.70 -8.62
C ALA A 131 -12.56 4.89 -7.82
N HIS A 132 -12.71 4.90 -6.49
CA HIS A 132 -12.38 5.97 -5.55
C HIS A 132 -13.08 7.32 -5.79
N LEU A 133 -13.98 7.38 -6.76
CA LEU A 133 -14.78 8.56 -7.06
C LEU A 133 -16.17 8.17 -7.59
N ASN A 134 -17.15 9.06 -7.42
CA ASN A 134 -18.42 8.94 -8.12
C ASN A 134 -18.20 9.40 -9.56
N GLY A 135 -18.66 8.62 -10.53
CA GLY A 135 -18.50 8.99 -11.92
C GLY A 135 -19.02 7.97 -12.90
N ARG A 136 -18.64 8.14 -14.15
CA ARG A 136 -19.04 7.28 -15.25
C ARG A 136 -17.82 6.72 -15.96
N VAL A 137 -17.86 5.44 -16.31
CA VAL A 137 -16.83 4.80 -17.13
C VAL A 137 -16.91 5.35 -18.56
N VAL A 138 -15.84 5.96 -19.03
CA VAL A 138 -15.76 6.56 -20.37
C VAL A 138 -14.86 5.80 -21.33
N GLU A 139 -14.05 4.86 -20.81
CA GLU A 139 -13.18 3.99 -21.58
C GLU A 139 -12.93 2.71 -20.79
N VAL A 140 -13.01 1.56 -21.43
CA VAL A 140 -12.58 0.27 -20.88
C VAL A 140 -11.26 -0.11 -21.54
N ILE A 141 -10.25 -0.42 -20.74
CA ILE A 141 -8.93 -0.86 -21.19
C ILE A 141 -8.85 -2.36 -20.91
N PRO A 142 -8.93 -3.21 -21.95
CA PRO A 142 -8.98 -4.67 -21.79
C PRO A 142 -7.83 -5.19 -20.92
N ASP A 143 -8.14 -6.13 -20.04
CA ASP A 143 -7.21 -6.78 -19.11
C ASP A 143 -6.50 -5.86 -18.10
N GLN A 144 -6.76 -4.55 -18.12
CA GLN A 144 -6.08 -3.58 -17.28
C GLN A 144 -7.00 -2.79 -16.36
N GLY A 145 -8.17 -2.36 -16.84
CA GLY A 145 -9.07 -1.55 -16.04
C GLY A 145 -9.92 -0.59 -16.86
N ALA A 146 -10.18 0.62 -16.32
CA ALA A 146 -11.02 1.60 -17.01
C ALA A 146 -10.62 3.03 -16.68
N VAL A 147 -11.13 3.97 -17.50
CA VAL A 147 -11.09 5.40 -17.23
C VAL A 147 -12.46 5.84 -16.70
N VAL A 148 -12.44 6.42 -15.50
CA VAL A 148 -13.64 6.96 -14.86
C VAL A 148 -13.59 8.48 -14.96
N GLU A 149 -14.70 9.06 -15.45
CA GLU A 149 -14.90 10.50 -15.56
C GLU A 149 -15.83 10.97 -14.45
N THR A 150 -15.51 12.09 -13.84
CA THR A 150 -16.34 12.73 -12.82
C THR A 150 -16.38 14.24 -13.03
N TYR A 151 -17.49 14.85 -12.62
CA TYR A 151 -17.65 16.30 -12.53
C TYR A 151 -17.55 16.69 -11.05
N CYS A 152 -16.53 17.47 -10.70
CA CYS A 152 -16.24 17.77 -9.30
C CYS A 152 -15.49 19.09 -9.12
N SER A 153 -15.39 19.54 -7.88
CA SER A 153 -14.35 20.48 -7.47
C SER A 153 -13.00 19.76 -7.39
N PHE A 154 -11.95 20.40 -7.87
CA PHE A 154 -10.61 19.83 -7.89
C PHE A 154 -9.62 20.73 -7.18
N LEU A 155 -8.93 20.19 -6.20
CA LEU A 155 -7.84 20.85 -5.51
C LEU A 155 -6.57 19.99 -5.65
N GLN A 156 -5.49 20.58 -6.14
CA GLN A 156 -4.21 19.90 -6.30
C GLN A 156 -3.27 20.32 -5.17
N GLY A 157 -2.71 19.36 -4.45
CA GLY A 157 -1.61 19.55 -3.52
C GLY A 157 -0.26 19.34 -4.20
N ILE A 158 0.80 19.85 -3.59
CA ILE A 158 2.19 19.69 -4.07
C ILE A 158 2.78 18.35 -3.63
N PHE A 159 2.29 17.80 -2.52
CA PHE A 159 2.82 16.58 -1.92
C PHE A 159 1.71 15.76 -1.27
N GLY A 160 1.82 14.44 -1.36
CA GLY A 160 0.87 13.52 -0.71
C GLY A 160 1.52 12.20 -0.34
N ILE A 161 1.15 11.66 0.82
CA ILE A 161 1.54 10.33 1.31
C ILE A 161 0.35 9.63 1.97
N GLY A 162 0.45 8.31 2.15
CA GLY A 162 -0.56 7.50 2.83
C GLY A 162 -1.58 6.87 1.90
N GLY A 163 -1.38 6.98 0.58
CA GLY A 163 -2.27 6.39 -0.43
C GLY A 163 -3.57 7.16 -0.64
N GLU A 164 -4.56 6.49 -1.24
CA GLU A 164 -5.86 7.07 -1.56
C GLU A 164 -6.85 6.86 -0.40
N ALA A 165 -7.58 7.91 -0.04
CA ALA A 165 -8.65 7.86 0.96
C ALA A 165 -9.90 8.58 0.46
N GLY A 166 -11.06 8.08 0.89
CA GLY A 166 -12.36 8.71 0.64
C GLY A 166 -13.11 8.93 1.95
N GLY A 167 -13.74 10.07 2.12
CA GLY A 167 -14.46 10.39 3.35
C GLY A 167 -15.17 11.74 3.31
N ILE A 168 -15.84 12.05 4.40
CA ILE A 168 -16.50 13.35 4.59
C ILE A 168 -15.42 14.40 4.91
N LEU A 169 -15.45 15.52 4.17
CA LEU A 169 -14.59 16.67 4.44
C LEU A 169 -15.12 17.44 5.66
N THR A 170 -14.22 17.89 6.53
CA THR A 170 -14.52 18.75 7.67
C THR A 170 -13.39 19.75 7.90
N MET A 171 -13.74 20.98 8.29
CA MET A 171 -12.74 21.99 8.60
C MET A 171 -12.28 21.86 10.05
N ALA A 172 -10.98 21.96 10.30
CA ALA A 172 -10.42 22.03 11.65
C ALA A 172 -10.16 23.47 12.11
N VAL A 173 -10.13 24.41 11.18
CA VAL A 173 -9.85 25.84 11.42
C VAL A 173 -10.80 26.71 10.62
N GLU A 174 -10.90 27.98 10.99
CA GLU A 174 -11.78 28.95 10.31
C GLU A 174 -11.03 29.72 9.21
N GLY A 175 -9.74 29.90 9.37
CA GLY A 175 -8.91 30.67 8.44
C GLY A 175 -7.74 29.89 7.85
N SER A 176 -7.35 30.28 6.62
CA SER A 176 -6.28 29.63 5.86
C SER A 176 -4.88 29.79 6.53
N GLU A 177 -4.68 30.80 7.35
CA GLU A 177 -3.41 31.07 8.03
C GLU A 177 -3.28 30.39 9.41
N GLU A 178 -4.35 29.78 9.89
CA GLU A 178 -4.36 29.15 11.21
C GLU A 178 -3.51 27.86 11.22
N VAL A 179 -2.97 27.57 12.42
CA VAL A 179 -2.26 26.31 12.67
C VAL A 179 -3.22 25.27 13.20
N VAL A 180 -3.17 24.09 12.63
CA VAL A 180 -3.90 22.94 13.16
C VAL A 180 -3.13 22.40 14.37
N THR A 181 -3.65 22.67 15.56
CA THR A 181 -3.08 22.14 16.81
C THR A 181 -3.70 20.78 17.15
N PRO A 182 -3.03 19.92 17.96
CA PRO A 182 -3.58 18.63 18.39
C PRO A 182 -4.96 18.72 19.03
N GLY A 183 -5.22 19.80 19.79
CA GLY A 183 -6.50 20.01 20.48
C GLY A 183 -7.68 20.26 19.54
N ARG A 184 -7.42 20.68 18.29
CA ARG A 184 -8.47 20.84 17.28
C ARG A 184 -8.89 19.52 16.65
N LEU A 185 -8.10 18.45 16.80
CA LEU A 185 -8.42 17.11 16.30
C LEU A 185 -9.11 16.29 17.38
N THR A 186 -10.43 16.30 17.36
CA THR A 186 -11.30 15.59 18.30
C THR A 186 -11.75 14.23 17.79
N ARG A 187 -12.40 13.44 18.63
CA ARG A 187 -12.99 12.13 18.24
C ARG A 187 -14.06 12.25 17.15
N GLU A 188 -14.67 13.41 17.00
CA GLU A 188 -15.67 13.67 15.95
C GLU A 188 -15.08 13.67 14.53
N HIS A 189 -13.76 13.85 14.44
CA HIS A 189 -13.03 13.81 13.17
C HIS A 189 -12.66 12.39 12.73
N ARG A 190 -12.93 11.38 13.55
CA ARG A 190 -12.66 9.98 13.21
C ARG A 190 -13.33 9.60 11.88
N ASP A 191 -12.59 8.87 11.05
CA ASP A 191 -13.03 8.42 9.71
C ASP A 191 -13.38 9.55 8.72
N LYS A 192 -12.96 10.78 9.02
CA LYS A 192 -13.14 11.95 8.15
C LYS A 192 -11.83 12.41 7.53
N ILE A 193 -11.94 13.22 6.48
CA ILE A 193 -10.84 13.97 5.90
C ILE A 193 -10.92 15.38 6.47
N VAL A 194 -9.92 15.75 7.25
CA VAL A 194 -9.83 17.05 7.90
C VAL A 194 -9.05 18.00 7.03
N VAL A 195 -9.62 19.18 6.81
CA VAL A 195 -8.97 20.27 6.08
C VAL A 195 -8.56 21.33 7.13
N GLY A 196 -7.26 21.65 7.14
CA GLY A 196 -6.67 22.60 8.06
C GLY A 196 -6.25 23.89 7.37
N GLY A 197 -5.52 24.72 8.11
CA GLY A 197 -4.96 25.97 7.60
C GLY A 197 -3.51 25.82 7.15
N ALA A 198 -2.68 26.82 7.51
CA ALA A 198 -1.33 26.98 7.01
C ALA A 198 -0.35 25.88 7.42
N TYR A 199 -0.61 25.19 8.55
CA TYR A 199 0.45 24.35 9.13
C TYR A 199 -0.08 23.30 10.12
N ALA A 200 0.56 22.13 10.13
CA ALA A 200 0.39 21.11 11.16
C ALA A 200 1.74 20.71 11.76
N THR A 201 1.79 20.61 13.09
CA THR A 201 2.98 20.18 13.82
C THR A 201 3.11 18.65 13.83
N GLY A 202 4.29 18.13 14.25
CA GLY A 202 4.48 16.69 14.45
C GLY A 202 3.48 16.09 15.44
N ASP A 203 3.19 16.80 16.53
CA ASP A 203 2.18 16.38 17.51
C ASP A 203 0.77 16.33 16.90
N THR A 204 0.48 17.23 15.95
CA THR A 204 -0.78 17.21 15.21
C THR A 204 -0.88 15.99 14.32
N LEU A 205 0.22 15.60 13.64
CA LEU A 205 0.26 14.38 12.82
C LEU A 205 0.10 13.11 13.69
N ALA A 206 0.76 13.05 14.84
CA ALA A 206 0.58 11.95 15.80
C ALA A 206 -0.88 11.88 16.28
N ARG A 207 -1.47 13.03 16.59
CA ARG A 207 -2.87 13.11 17.00
C ARG A 207 -3.84 12.69 15.91
N ALA A 208 -3.54 12.99 14.63
CA ALA A 208 -4.32 12.54 13.49
C ALA A 208 -4.38 11.00 13.41
N GLN A 209 -3.25 10.32 13.65
CA GLN A 209 -3.20 8.85 13.74
C GLN A 209 -4.02 8.32 14.93
N GLU A 210 -3.86 8.88 16.12
CA GLU A 210 -4.59 8.46 17.33
C GLU A 210 -6.11 8.58 17.18
N VAL A 211 -6.57 9.69 16.59
CA VAL A 211 -7.99 9.93 16.33
C VAL A 211 -8.52 8.98 15.28
N GLY A 212 -7.67 8.53 14.36
CA GLY A 212 -8.04 7.68 13.22
C GLY A 212 -8.68 8.51 12.09
N LEU A 213 -8.03 9.60 11.69
CA LEU A 213 -8.43 10.34 10.50
C LEU A 213 -8.27 9.47 9.26
N LYS A 214 -9.10 9.65 8.25
CA LYS A 214 -8.87 9.12 6.91
C LYS A 214 -7.89 9.96 6.11
N GLY A 215 -7.90 11.28 6.33
CA GLY A 215 -6.98 12.19 5.68
C GLY A 215 -6.83 13.51 6.43
N LEU A 216 -5.71 14.18 6.17
CA LEU A 216 -5.42 15.53 6.63
C LEU A 216 -4.88 16.35 5.45
N VAL A 217 -5.52 17.48 5.16
CA VAL A 217 -5.10 18.43 4.13
C VAL A 217 -4.69 19.71 4.82
N VAL A 218 -3.44 20.15 4.65
CA VAL A 218 -2.87 21.37 5.26
C VAL A 218 -1.96 22.09 4.27
N GLY A 219 -1.71 23.37 4.50
CA GLY A 219 -0.76 24.17 3.72
C GLY A 219 0.63 23.56 3.76
N GLY A 220 1.15 23.31 4.96
CA GLY A 220 2.49 22.73 5.11
C GLY A 220 2.73 22.03 6.42
N VAL A 221 3.90 21.38 6.50
CA VAL A 221 4.45 20.72 7.70
C VAL A 221 5.95 20.95 7.77
N GLU A 222 6.58 20.69 8.91
CA GLU A 222 8.03 20.60 8.99
C GLU A 222 8.56 19.29 8.40
N ASP A 223 9.69 19.37 7.72
CA ASP A 223 10.43 18.21 7.23
C ASP A 223 10.69 17.18 8.35
N GLN A 224 11.09 17.66 9.53
CA GLN A 224 11.36 16.83 10.70
C GLN A 224 10.12 16.08 11.20
N ALA A 225 8.93 16.70 11.13
CA ALA A 225 7.67 16.05 11.48
C ALA A 225 7.33 14.89 10.56
N LEU A 226 7.60 15.05 9.25
CA LEU A 226 7.43 13.97 8.27
C LEU A 226 8.42 12.82 8.46
N ARG A 227 9.70 13.12 8.76
CA ARG A 227 10.69 12.09 9.09
C ARG A 227 10.26 11.26 10.28
N TYR A 228 9.74 11.91 11.31
CA TYR A 228 9.23 11.20 12.49
C TYR A 228 8.03 10.31 12.16
N LEU A 229 7.11 10.80 11.34
CA LEU A 229 5.93 10.06 10.90
C LEU A 229 6.28 8.84 10.03
N LEU A 230 7.27 8.99 9.14
CA LEU A 230 7.71 7.94 8.22
C LEU A 230 8.70 6.96 8.85
N GLY A 231 9.48 7.40 9.85
CA GLY A 231 10.56 6.61 10.45
C GLY A 231 11.86 6.57 9.64
N TYR A 232 11.96 7.34 8.54
CA TYR A 232 13.15 7.47 7.68
C TYR A 232 13.24 8.85 7.03
N ASP A 233 14.40 9.17 6.47
CA ASP A 233 14.67 10.46 5.82
C ASP A 233 13.95 10.60 4.47
N LEU A 234 13.43 11.80 4.21
CA LEU A 234 12.75 12.18 2.95
C LEU A 234 13.65 12.10 1.70
N GLY A 235 14.96 11.92 1.85
CA GLY A 235 15.90 11.68 0.76
C GLY A 235 15.79 10.31 0.10
N VAL A 236 15.07 9.38 0.69
CA VAL A 236 14.74 8.07 0.11
C VAL A 236 13.47 8.23 -0.73
N ALA A 237 13.37 7.50 -1.83
CA ALA A 237 12.24 7.61 -2.75
C ALA A 237 10.88 7.47 -2.03
N ILE A 238 10.09 8.53 -2.04
CA ILE A 238 8.71 8.54 -1.55
C ILE A 238 7.82 8.13 -2.69
N THR A 239 7.03 7.08 -2.49
CA THR A 239 6.11 6.52 -3.50
C THR A 239 4.69 7.07 -3.39
N GLY A 240 4.37 7.74 -2.26
CA GLY A 240 3.03 8.22 -1.93
C GLY A 240 2.13 7.16 -1.30
N THR A 241 2.58 5.91 -1.24
CA THR A 241 1.80 4.76 -0.69
C THR A 241 2.29 4.30 0.68
N GLU A 242 3.09 5.09 1.35
CA GLU A 242 3.65 4.83 2.67
C GLU A 242 2.52 4.61 3.70
N LYS A 243 2.68 3.61 4.55
CA LYS A 243 1.67 3.24 5.55
C LYS A 243 1.78 4.13 6.79
N VAL A 244 1.29 5.34 6.71
CA VAL A 244 1.27 6.31 7.81
C VAL A 244 -0.06 6.35 8.58
N GLY A 245 -1.01 5.48 8.23
CA GLY A 245 -2.29 5.35 8.93
C GLY A 245 -3.39 6.31 8.47
N PHE A 246 -3.07 7.35 7.71
CA PHE A 246 -4.00 8.29 7.07
C PHE A 246 -3.36 8.90 5.82
N THR A 247 -4.16 9.52 4.95
CA THR A 247 -3.62 10.26 3.80
C THR A 247 -3.27 11.68 4.22
N LEU A 248 -2.01 12.10 4.04
CA LEU A 248 -1.58 13.48 4.23
C LEU A 248 -1.41 14.16 2.88
N ILE A 249 -2.01 15.34 2.73
CA ILE A 249 -1.84 16.19 1.54
C ILE A 249 -1.34 17.55 1.99
N LEU A 250 -0.23 18.01 1.41
CA LEU A 250 0.30 19.35 1.56
C LEU A 250 -0.06 20.16 0.31
N THR A 251 -0.74 21.29 0.50
CA THR A 251 -1.12 22.14 -0.63
C THR A 251 0.03 23.04 -1.07
N GLU A 252 0.82 23.54 -0.13
CA GLU A 252 1.87 24.53 -0.40
C GLU A 252 3.30 23.97 -0.23
N GLY A 253 3.52 23.00 0.67
CA GLY A 253 4.81 22.32 0.82
C GLY A 253 5.35 22.28 2.25
N PHE A 254 6.63 22.64 2.42
CA PHE A 254 7.30 22.59 3.72
C PHE A 254 7.35 23.98 4.35
N GLY A 255 7.03 24.03 5.64
CA GLY A 255 6.96 25.26 6.42
C GLY A 255 5.52 25.74 6.65
N ARG A 256 5.38 26.92 7.27
CA ARG A 256 4.09 27.55 7.55
C ARG A 256 3.70 28.45 6.39
N ILE A 257 2.81 27.98 5.55
CA ILE A 257 2.33 28.71 4.36
C ILE A 257 0.81 28.62 4.35
N ALA A 258 0.14 29.75 4.21
CA ALA A 258 -1.33 29.82 4.13
C ALA A 258 -1.85 28.97 2.96
N MET A 259 -2.88 28.19 3.21
CA MET A 259 -3.52 27.30 2.23
C MET A 259 -4.47 28.09 1.32
#